data_7f355d741f586b11441e211c9a7b0677
#
_entry.id   7f355d741f586b11441e211c9a7b0677
#
_cell.length_a   1.000
_cell.length_b   1.000
_cell.length_c   1.000
_cell.angle_alpha   90.00
_cell.angle_beta   90.00
_cell.angle_gamma   90.00
#
_symmetry.space_group_name_H-M   'P 1'
#
loop_
_entity.id
_entity.type
_entity.pdbx_description
1 polymer ?
#
loop_
_entity_poly.entity_id
_entity_poly.type
_entity_poly.pdbx_seq_one_letter_code
_entity_poly.pdbx_strand_id
1 'polypeptide(L)'
;MIKQRTLKQSIKVTGIGLHSGKKVTLTLRPAMPNTGVVYYRTDLNPAVAFPADPNSVRDTMLCTALINDQGVRISTVEHLNAALAGLGIDNIIIEVDAPEIPIMDGSASPFIYLLLDAGIEEQNAAKKFIRIKEYVRVEDGDKWAEFKPYNGFHLDFTIDFDHPAIGKDVRNYEMNFSAQAFVHQISRARTFGFMKDIEYLQSQGLALGGSLDNAIVLDDYRILNEDGLRFKDELVRHKMLDAIGDLYMAGYNIIGDFKAYKSGHGLNNKLLRAVLANQEAWEFVTFEDKAQVPQGYVAPVQVLI
;
A
#
# COMPACT_ATOMS: atom_id res chain seq x y z
N MET A 1 -13.61 10.61 21.01
CA MET A 1 -13.60 9.37 20.19
C MET A 1 -13.00 9.67 18.83
N ILE A 2 -12.05 8.87 18.38
CA ILE A 2 -11.58 8.88 16.99
C ILE A 2 -12.57 8.12 16.12
N LYS A 3 -13.00 8.77 15.05
CA LYS A 3 -14.07 8.25 14.18
C LYS A 3 -13.51 7.58 12.93
N GLN A 4 -14.27 6.61 12.42
CA GLN A 4 -14.04 6.04 11.08
C GLN A 4 -14.22 7.11 10.01
N ARG A 5 -13.59 6.89 8.84
CA ARG A 5 -13.61 7.78 7.69
C ARG A 5 -14.04 7.06 6.42
N THR A 6 -14.76 7.79 5.58
CA THR A 6 -15.13 7.42 4.22
C THR A 6 -15.01 8.63 3.29
N LEU A 7 -15.35 8.47 2.02
CA LEU A 7 -15.42 9.58 1.07
C LEU A 7 -16.75 10.34 1.20
N LYS A 8 -16.77 11.63 0.84
CA LYS A 8 -18.00 12.44 0.74
C LYS A 8 -18.77 12.13 -0.54
N GLN A 9 -18.05 11.89 -1.62
CA GLN A 9 -18.63 11.61 -2.94
C GLN A 9 -17.83 10.57 -3.70
N SER A 10 -18.44 9.97 -4.71
CA SER A 10 -17.75 9.06 -5.61
C SER A 10 -16.82 9.81 -6.56
N ILE A 11 -15.67 9.22 -6.87
CA ILE A 11 -14.73 9.74 -7.86
C ILE A 11 -14.31 8.62 -8.80
N LYS A 12 -14.00 8.98 -10.05
CA LYS A 12 -13.66 8.04 -11.10
C LYS A 12 -12.42 8.50 -11.84
N VAL A 13 -11.54 7.56 -12.16
CA VAL A 13 -10.35 7.79 -12.99
C VAL A 13 -10.15 6.63 -13.95
N THR A 14 -9.50 6.90 -15.06
CA THR A 14 -9.08 5.90 -16.03
C THR A 14 -7.56 5.92 -16.17
N GLY A 15 -6.96 4.76 -16.16
CA GLY A 15 -5.52 4.58 -16.34
C GLY A 15 -5.21 3.26 -17.05
N ILE A 16 -3.99 2.77 -16.88
CA ILE A 16 -3.47 1.53 -17.49
C ILE A 16 -2.98 0.61 -16.38
N GLY A 17 -3.27 -0.69 -16.48
CA GLY A 17 -2.67 -1.70 -15.62
C GLY A 17 -1.19 -1.88 -15.93
N LEU A 18 -0.33 -1.90 -14.92
CA LEU A 18 1.13 -2.03 -15.09
C LEU A 18 1.50 -3.35 -15.78
N HIS A 19 0.90 -4.45 -15.33
CA HIS A 19 1.24 -5.77 -15.86
C HIS A 19 0.41 -6.12 -17.09
N SER A 20 -0.87 -5.83 -17.08
CA SER A 20 -1.79 -6.20 -18.15
C SER A 20 -1.71 -5.31 -19.39
N GLY A 21 -1.23 -4.07 -19.27
CA GLY A 21 -1.27 -3.05 -20.31
C GLY A 21 -2.68 -2.62 -20.71
N LYS A 22 -3.72 -3.10 -20.01
CA LYS A 22 -5.11 -2.82 -20.34
C LYS A 22 -5.57 -1.51 -19.74
N LYS A 23 -6.46 -0.83 -20.46
CA LYS A 23 -7.20 0.32 -19.93
C LYS A 23 -8.09 -0.14 -18.78
N VAL A 24 -8.05 0.60 -17.69
CA VAL A 24 -8.79 0.30 -16.45
C VAL A 24 -9.53 1.55 -16.01
N THR A 25 -10.80 1.40 -15.68
CA THR A 25 -11.58 2.42 -14.99
C THR A 25 -11.70 2.05 -13.53
N LEU A 26 -11.20 2.91 -12.66
CA LEU A 26 -11.30 2.82 -11.21
C LEU A 26 -12.37 3.79 -10.73
N THR A 27 -13.33 3.31 -9.94
CA THR A 27 -14.32 4.15 -9.26
C THR A 27 -14.20 3.92 -7.76
N LEU A 28 -14.00 5.00 -7.01
CA LEU A 28 -13.94 5.00 -5.55
C LEU A 28 -15.26 5.58 -5.03
N ARG A 29 -15.93 4.86 -4.12
CA ARG A 29 -17.26 5.24 -3.61
C ARG A 29 -17.30 5.25 -2.09
N PRO A 30 -18.07 6.17 -1.48
CA PRO A 30 -18.37 6.12 -0.05
C PRO A 30 -18.95 4.76 0.34
N ALA A 31 -18.68 4.33 1.57
CA ALA A 31 -19.26 3.14 2.16
C ALA A 31 -19.80 3.41 3.55
N MET A 32 -20.75 2.59 4.01
CA MET A 32 -21.33 2.70 5.33
C MET A 32 -20.28 2.40 6.44
N PRO A 33 -20.48 2.88 7.67
CA PRO A 33 -19.62 2.51 8.80
C PRO A 33 -19.47 0.99 8.93
N ASN A 34 -18.28 0.53 9.26
CA ASN A 34 -17.91 -0.88 9.43
C ASN A 34 -17.98 -1.75 8.15
N THR A 35 -18.06 -1.13 6.97
CA THR A 35 -17.94 -1.86 5.69
C THR A 35 -16.52 -2.37 5.46
N GLY A 36 -15.49 -1.59 5.89
CA GLY A 36 -14.11 -1.85 5.54
C GLY A 36 -13.79 -1.46 4.10
N VAL A 37 -12.65 -1.92 3.61
CA VAL A 37 -12.22 -1.75 2.22
C VAL A 37 -12.71 -2.94 1.40
N VAL A 38 -13.53 -2.70 0.38
CA VAL A 38 -14.10 -3.76 -0.46
C VAL A 38 -13.87 -3.44 -1.94
N TYR A 39 -13.21 -4.34 -2.63
CA TYR A 39 -12.99 -4.28 -4.07
C TYR A 39 -14.06 -5.03 -4.82
N TYR A 40 -14.43 -4.54 -6.01
CA TYR A 40 -15.38 -5.18 -6.92
C TYR A 40 -14.82 -5.23 -8.35
N ARG A 41 -14.88 -6.42 -8.98
CA ARG A 41 -14.71 -6.63 -10.41
C ARG A 41 -16.05 -6.41 -11.10
N THR A 42 -16.24 -5.21 -11.65
CA THR A 42 -17.53 -4.78 -12.24
C THR A 42 -17.68 -5.15 -13.71
N ASP A 43 -16.62 -5.60 -14.35
CA ASP A 43 -16.65 -6.18 -15.71
C ASP A 43 -17.21 -7.61 -15.74
N LEU A 44 -17.41 -8.21 -14.58
CA LEU A 44 -17.98 -9.55 -14.44
C LEU A 44 -19.48 -9.48 -14.09
N ASN A 45 -20.25 -10.49 -14.51
CA ASN A 45 -21.67 -10.59 -14.21
C ASN A 45 -22.00 -11.97 -13.62
N PRO A 46 -22.36 -12.05 -12.32
CA PRO A 46 -22.44 -10.94 -11.37
C PRO A 46 -21.07 -10.36 -11.02
N ALA A 47 -21.04 -9.10 -10.55
CA ALA A 47 -19.82 -8.48 -10.04
C ALA A 47 -19.25 -9.29 -8.86
N VAL A 48 -17.92 -9.43 -8.79
CA VAL A 48 -17.24 -10.23 -7.78
C VAL A 48 -16.59 -9.32 -6.75
N ALA A 49 -16.92 -9.53 -5.47
CA ALA A 49 -16.42 -8.75 -4.34
C ALA A 49 -15.20 -9.41 -3.69
N PHE A 50 -14.26 -8.56 -3.25
CA PHE A 50 -13.07 -8.93 -2.48
C PHE A 50 -12.95 -7.97 -1.28
N PRO A 51 -13.41 -8.34 -0.09
CA PRO A 51 -13.05 -7.63 1.13
C PRO A 51 -11.54 -7.64 1.32
N ALA A 52 -10.98 -6.55 1.86
CA ALA A 52 -9.59 -6.53 2.28
C ALA A 52 -9.37 -7.59 3.36
N ASP A 53 -8.60 -8.60 3.02
CA ASP A 53 -8.25 -9.74 3.87
C ASP A 53 -6.87 -10.24 3.44
N PRO A 54 -5.87 -10.32 4.34
CA PRO A 54 -4.56 -10.84 3.99
C PRO A 54 -4.58 -12.29 3.49
N ASN A 55 -5.62 -13.08 3.81
CA ASN A 55 -5.79 -14.43 3.30
C ASN A 55 -6.27 -14.48 1.84
N SER A 56 -6.84 -13.39 1.33
CA SER A 56 -7.22 -13.25 -0.08
C SER A 56 -6.02 -12.93 -0.98
N VAL A 57 -4.88 -12.53 -0.40
CA VAL A 57 -3.61 -12.33 -1.13
C VAL A 57 -3.02 -13.71 -1.45
N ARG A 58 -3.12 -14.13 -2.72
CA ARG A 58 -2.67 -15.46 -3.17
C ARG A 58 -1.58 -15.40 -4.25
N ASP A 59 -1.27 -14.22 -4.72
CA ASP A 59 -0.13 -13.98 -5.61
C ASP A 59 0.57 -12.70 -5.18
N THR A 60 1.88 -12.80 -5.01
CA THR A 60 2.75 -11.71 -4.54
C THR A 60 3.96 -11.51 -5.46
N MET A 61 3.90 -12.10 -6.65
CA MET A 61 4.93 -11.91 -7.66
C MET A 61 4.77 -10.54 -8.31
N LEU A 62 5.70 -9.64 -8.02
CA LEU A 62 5.80 -8.25 -8.51
C LEU A 62 4.67 -7.29 -8.07
N CYS A 63 3.60 -7.76 -7.49
CA CYS A 63 2.52 -6.96 -6.94
C CYS A 63 1.72 -7.77 -5.91
N THR A 64 0.87 -7.10 -5.16
CA THR A 64 -0.11 -7.77 -4.29
C THR A 64 -1.40 -8.00 -5.06
N ALA A 65 -1.77 -9.28 -5.22
CA ALA A 65 -2.98 -9.69 -5.92
C ALA A 65 -3.95 -10.46 -5.03
N LEU A 66 -5.21 -10.00 -5.01
CA LEU A 66 -6.33 -10.68 -4.41
C LEU A 66 -6.86 -11.70 -5.41
N ILE A 67 -7.04 -12.94 -4.98
CA ILE A 67 -7.55 -14.02 -5.82
C ILE A 67 -8.57 -14.83 -5.03
N ASN A 68 -9.76 -15.04 -5.58
CA ASN A 68 -10.78 -15.91 -4.98
C ASN A 68 -10.64 -17.37 -5.41
N ASP A 69 -11.49 -18.24 -4.88
CA ASP A 69 -11.46 -19.68 -5.19
C ASP A 69 -11.84 -20.03 -6.64
N GLN A 70 -12.44 -19.09 -7.37
CA GLN A 70 -12.79 -19.24 -8.79
C GLN A 70 -11.67 -18.71 -9.73
N GLY A 71 -10.55 -18.27 -9.18
CA GLY A 71 -9.43 -17.71 -9.95
C GLY A 71 -9.65 -16.28 -10.44
N VAL A 72 -10.73 -15.61 -10.01
CA VAL A 72 -10.92 -14.19 -10.31
C VAL A 72 -9.91 -13.40 -9.49
N ARG A 73 -9.28 -12.39 -10.12
CA ARG A 73 -8.19 -11.62 -9.49
C ARG A 73 -8.38 -10.11 -9.60
N ILE A 74 -7.81 -9.39 -8.65
CA ILE A 74 -7.50 -7.95 -8.70
C ILE A 74 -6.06 -7.77 -8.25
N SER A 75 -5.20 -7.25 -9.12
CA SER A 75 -3.76 -7.10 -8.89
C SER A 75 -3.38 -5.65 -8.60
N THR A 76 -2.16 -5.45 -8.07
CA THR A 76 -1.53 -4.14 -7.86
C THR A 76 -2.36 -3.25 -6.92
N VAL A 77 -2.85 -3.84 -5.81
CA VAL A 77 -3.70 -3.14 -4.83
C VAL A 77 -2.89 -2.30 -3.84
N GLU A 78 -1.59 -2.54 -3.70
CA GLU A 78 -0.70 -1.99 -2.69
C GLU A 78 -0.61 -0.47 -2.70
N HIS A 79 -0.49 0.18 -3.85
CA HIS A 79 -0.34 1.63 -3.93
C HIS A 79 -1.63 2.38 -3.51
N LEU A 80 -2.80 1.87 -3.93
CA LEU A 80 -4.09 2.40 -3.49
C LEU A 80 -4.29 2.14 -1.99
N ASN A 81 -3.99 0.94 -1.51
CA ASN A 81 -4.07 0.62 -0.08
C ASN A 81 -3.14 1.52 0.76
N ALA A 82 -1.93 1.82 0.28
CA ALA A 82 -1.04 2.75 0.95
C ALA A 82 -1.65 4.16 1.06
N ALA A 83 -2.33 4.64 0.01
CA ALA A 83 -3.04 5.91 0.04
C ALA A 83 -4.22 5.89 1.04
N LEU A 84 -4.99 4.80 1.08
CA LEU A 84 -6.08 4.61 2.06
C LEU A 84 -5.55 4.61 3.50
N ALA A 85 -4.48 3.84 3.76
CA ALA A 85 -3.81 3.81 5.06
C ALA A 85 -3.29 5.20 5.45
N GLY A 86 -2.65 5.90 4.49
CA GLY A 86 -2.07 7.23 4.68
C GLY A 86 -3.09 8.29 5.08
N LEU A 87 -4.27 8.26 4.49
CA LEU A 87 -5.37 9.18 4.78
C LEU A 87 -6.32 8.65 5.87
N GLY A 88 -6.12 7.41 6.33
CA GLY A 88 -6.94 6.77 7.35
C GLY A 88 -8.39 6.53 6.91
N ILE A 89 -8.62 6.14 5.66
CA ILE A 89 -9.93 5.77 5.11
C ILE A 89 -10.29 4.36 5.55
N ASP A 90 -11.30 4.23 6.38
CA ASP A 90 -11.71 2.93 6.95
C ASP A 90 -12.73 2.21 6.08
N ASN A 91 -13.62 2.94 5.42
CA ASN A 91 -14.76 2.36 4.69
C ASN A 91 -14.82 2.93 3.27
N ILE A 92 -14.67 2.05 2.28
CA ILE A 92 -14.67 2.43 0.87
C ILE A 92 -15.07 1.24 -0.01
N ILE A 93 -15.81 1.53 -1.09
CA ILE A 93 -16.04 0.59 -2.17
C ILE A 93 -15.17 1.00 -3.35
N ILE A 94 -14.41 0.04 -3.87
CA ILE A 94 -13.44 0.20 -4.95
C ILE A 94 -13.92 -0.66 -6.12
N GLU A 95 -14.38 -0.04 -7.19
CA GLU A 95 -14.87 -0.74 -8.38
C GLU A 95 -13.83 -0.64 -9.49
N VAL A 96 -13.49 -1.78 -10.11
CA VAL A 96 -12.61 -1.85 -11.29
C VAL A 96 -13.25 -2.68 -12.39
N ASP A 97 -13.10 -2.23 -13.63
CA ASP A 97 -13.59 -2.92 -14.83
C ASP A 97 -12.51 -3.77 -15.53
N ALA A 98 -11.46 -4.16 -14.77
CA ALA A 98 -10.35 -4.95 -15.26
C ALA A 98 -9.67 -5.71 -14.09
N PRO A 99 -8.80 -6.71 -14.36
CA PRO A 99 -8.15 -7.53 -13.32
C PRO A 99 -7.01 -6.84 -12.55
N GLU A 100 -6.85 -5.53 -12.67
CA GLU A 100 -5.73 -4.79 -12.09
C GLU A 100 -6.12 -3.35 -11.75
N ILE A 101 -5.63 -2.81 -10.62
CA ILE A 101 -5.73 -1.39 -10.29
C ILE A 101 -4.83 -0.59 -11.25
N PRO A 102 -5.25 0.57 -11.79
CA PRO A 102 -4.40 1.35 -12.67
C PRO A 102 -3.13 1.83 -11.96
N ILE A 103 -1.99 1.74 -12.65
CA ILE A 103 -0.68 2.08 -12.06
C ILE A 103 -0.50 3.59 -11.82
N MET A 104 -1.24 4.42 -12.53
CA MET A 104 -1.12 5.87 -12.51
C MET A 104 0.29 6.33 -12.88
N ASP A 105 0.95 7.10 -12.01
CA ASP A 105 2.35 7.53 -12.17
C ASP A 105 3.37 6.58 -11.50
N GLY A 106 2.91 5.42 -11.03
CA GLY A 106 3.73 4.43 -10.31
C GLY A 106 3.87 4.68 -8.81
N SER A 107 3.23 5.71 -8.27
CA SER A 107 3.25 6.06 -6.85
C SER A 107 1.84 6.06 -6.24
N ALA A 108 1.73 6.32 -4.93
CA ALA A 108 0.44 6.49 -4.27
C ALA A 108 -0.13 7.92 -4.40
N SER A 109 0.66 8.88 -4.88
CA SER A 109 0.29 10.30 -4.91
C SER A 109 -0.97 10.60 -5.71
N PRO A 110 -1.19 10.04 -6.93
CA PRO A 110 -2.43 10.27 -7.67
C PRO A 110 -3.68 9.78 -6.93
N PHE A 111 -3.58 8.68 -6.19
CA PHE A 111 -4.69 8.19 -5.36
C PHE A 111 -4.96 9.13 -4.18
N ILE A 112 -3.91 9.70 -3.55
CA ILE A 112 -4.08 10.74 -2.52
C ILE A 112 -4.88 11.92 -3.07
N TYR A 113 -4.53 12.43 -4.26
CA TYR A 113 -5.26 13.54 -4.88
C TYR A 113 -6.72 13.17 -5.17
N LEU A 114 -7.00 12.00 -5.70
CA LEU A 114 -8.36 11.53 -5.95
C LEU A 114 -9.19 11.45 -4.66
N LEU A 115 -8.63 10.87 -3.60
CA LEU A 115 -9.31 10.73 -2.31
C LEU A 115 -9.59 12.09 -1.66
N LEU A 116 -8.66 13.04 -1.77
CA LEU A 116 -8.84 14.40 -1.26
C LEU A 116 -9.84 15.21 -2.09
N ASP A 117 -9.85 15.05 -3.42
CA ASP A 117 -10.82 15.69 -4.33
C ASP A 117 -12.25 15.16 -4.08
N ALA A 118 -12.39 13.85 -3.84
CA ALA A 118 -13.66 13.25 -3.41
C ALA A 118 -14.14 13.77 -2.05
N GLY A 119 -13.22 14.34 -1.27
CA GLY A 119 -13.43 14.77 0.11
C GLY A 119 -13.57 13.60 1.07
N ILE A 120 -13.14 13.82 2.30
CA ILE A 120 -13.17 12.83 3.38
C ILE A 120 -14.15 13.29 4.45
N GLU A 121 -14.96 12.36 4.96
CA GLU A 121 -15.87 12.63 6.09
C GLU A 121 -15.68 11.63 7.22
N GLU A 122 -15.88 12.12 8.44
CA GLU A 122 -15.91 11.29 9.64
C GLU A 122 -17.31 10.70 9.84
N GLN A 123 -17.36 9.41 10.12
CA GLN A 123 -18.59 8.66 10.36
C GLN A 123 -18.86 8.48 11.84
N ASN A 124 -20.14 8.31 12.22
CA ASN A 124 -20.51 8.11 13.63
C ASN A 124 -20.25 6.66 14.09
N ALA A 125 -19.00 6.23 13.98
CA ALA A 125 -18.51 4.93 14.43
C ALA A 125 -17.07 5.06 14.93
N ALA A 126 -16.70 4.32 15.98
CA ALA A 126 -15.35 4.33 16.52
C ALA A 126 -14.36 3.70 15.53
N LYS A 127 -13.25 4.40 15.26
CA LYS A 127 -12.14 3.84 14.50
C LYS A 127 -11.40 2.81 15.33
N LYS A 128 -11.21 1.64 14.77
CA LYS A 128 -10.41 0.56 15.37
C LYS A 128 -8.99 0.58 14.82
N PHE A 129 -8.04 0.22 15.68
CA PHE A 129 -6.64 0.01 15.34
C PHE A 129 -6.23 -1.39 15.77
N ILE A 130 -5.31 -1.99 15.05
CA ILE A 130 -4.60 -3.18 15.47
C ILE A 130 -3.38 -2.72 16.28
N ARG A 131 -3.35 -3.01 17.58
CA ARG A 131 -2.18 -2.76 18.44
C ARG A 131 -1.36 -4.02 18.56
N ILE A 132 -0.08 -3.94 18.22
CA ILE A 132 0.89 -5.02 18.40
C ILE A 132 1.27 -5.11 19.87
N LYS A 133 1.15 -6.29 20.46
CA LYS A 133 1.43 -6.59 21.88
C LYS A 133 2.71 -7.39 22.09
N GLU A 134 3.07 -8.21 21.10
CA GLU A 134 4.23 -9.10 21.21
C GLU A 134 5.12 -8.96 19.96
N TYR A 135 6.35 -9.43 20.13
CA TYR A 135 7.29 -9.56 19.03
C TYR A 135 6.88 -10.70 18.11
N VAL A 136 6.74 -10.38 16.83
CA VAL A 136 6.49 -11.37 15.77
C VAL A 136 7.48 -11.13 14.63
N ARG A 137 8.16 -12.18 14.19
CA ARG A 137 9.12 -12.14 13.08
C ARG A 137 8.89 -13.29 12.12
N VAL A 138 9.05 -13.01 10.84
CA VAL A 138 9.06 -13.99 9.76
C VAL A 138 10.32 -13.83 8.93
N GLU A 139 10.80 -14.93 8.39
CA GLU A 139 12.04 -14.99 7.61
C GLU A 139 11.85 -15.82 6.34
N ASP A 140 12.67 -15.49 5.33
CA ASP A 140 12.82 -16.23 4.09
C ASP A 140 14.26 -16.07 3.60
N GLY A 141 15.12 -17.06 3.87
CA GLY A 141 16.56 -16.97 3.69
C GLY A 141 17.18 -15.85 4.53
N ASP A 142 17.83 -14.88 3.86
CA ASP A 142 18.42 -13.69 4.51
C ASP A 142 17.44 -12.51 4.65
N LYS A 143 16.20 -12.66 4.13
CA LYS A 143 15.15 -11.64 4.20
C LYS A 143 14.33 -11.82 5.46
N TRP A 144 13.87 -10.72 6.03
CA TRP A 144 13.01 -10.79 7.20
C TRP A 144 12.11 -9.55 7.32
N ALA A 145 11.00 -9.74 8.05
CA ALA A 145 10.12 -8.67 8.50
C ALA A 145 9.63 -8.98 9.91
N GLU A 146 9.46 -7.94 10.74
CA GLU A 146 9.09 -8.10 12.14
C GLU A 146 8.20 -6.97 12.63
N PHE A 147 7.41 -7.28 13.67
CA PHE A 147 6.70 -6.31 14.48
C PHE A 147 7.15 -6.38 15.94
N LYS A 148 7.20 -5.20 16.58
CA LYS A 148 7.36 -5.04 18.03
C LYS A 148 6.30 -4.10 18.59
N PRO A 149 5.95 -4.22 19.87
CA PRO A 149 5.13 -3.22 20.56
C PRO A 149 5.77 -1.82 20.47
N TYR A 150 4.95 -0.83 20.09
CA TYR A 150 5.36 0.58 20.03
C TYR A 150 4.12 1.46 20.15
N ASN A 151 4.26 2.63 20.79
CA ASN A 151 3.15 3.57 20.91
C ASN A 151 3.13 4.58 19.74
N GLY A 152 2.75 4.10 18.58
CA GLY A 152 2.72 4.80 17.31
C GLY A 152 2.76 3.79 16.18
N PHE A 153 3.02 4.24 14.95
CA PHE A 153 3.43 3.37 13.87
C PHE A 153 4.79 3.83 13.38
N HIS A 154 5.80 3.06 13.75
CA HIS A 154 7.17 3.26 13.33
C HIS A 154 7.51 2.28 12.21
N LEU A 155 8.23 2.73 11.20
CA LEU A 155 8.66 1.91 10.06
C LEU A 155 10.16 2.10 9.83
N ASP A 156 10.88 1.00 9.66
CA ASP A 156 12.30 0.95 9.33
C ASP A 156 12.48 -0.10 8.21
N PHE A 157 12.82 0.33 7.00
CA PHE A 157 12.94 -0.54 5.84
C PHE A 157 14.34 -0.46 5.24
N THR A 158 14.96 -1.62 4.99
CA THR A 158 16.25 -1.73 4.32
C THR A 158 16.12 -2.56 3.05
N ILE A 159 16.57 -2.00 1.93
CA ILE A 159 16.76 -2.71 0.66
C ILE A 159 18.24 -3.07 0.48
N ASP A 160 18.49 -4.12 -0.29
CA ASP A 160 19.86 -4.53 -0.63
C ASP A 160 19.91 -5.04 -2.08
N PHE A 161 19.99 -4.09 -3.01
CA PHE A 161 20.23 -4.35 -4.42
C PHE A 161 21.67 -4.08 -4.75
N ASP A 162 22.35 -5.05 -5.37
CA ASP A 162 23.71 -4.89 -5.89
C ASP A 162 23.64 -4.18 -7.24
N HIS A 163 23.64 -2.83 -7.19
CA HIS A 163 23.56 -1.99 -8.38
C HIS A 163 24.35 -0.68 -8.18
N PRO A 164 25.19 -0.26 -9.17
CA PRO A 164 26.05 0.91 -9.01
C PRO A 164 25.30 2.23 -8.79
N ALA A 165 24.07 2.36 -9.33
CA ALA A 165 23.23 3.54 -9.09
C ALA A 165 22.57 3.56 -7.71
N ILE A 166 22.70 2.50 -6.89
CA ILE A 166 22.08 2.38 -5.56
C ILE A 166 23.17 2.41 -4.49
N GLY A 167 23.54 3.59 -4.05
CA GLY A 167 24.53 3.79 -2.98
C GLY A 167 24.09 3.15 -1.66
N LYS A 168 25.06 2.81 -0.80
CA LYS A 168 24.75 2.22 0.52
C LYS A 168 23.98 3.19 1.43
N ASP A 169 24.20 4.48 1.27
CA ASP A 169 23.57 5.56 2.04
C ASP A 169 22.10 5.83 1.71
N VAL A 170 21.58 5.19 0.65
CA VAL A 170 20.18 5.30 0.22
C VAL A 170 19.40 3.99 0.31
N ARG A 171 19.94 2.99 1.00
CA ARG A 171 19.33 1.66 1.12
C ARG A 171 18.43 1.50 2.34
N ASN A 172 18.46 2.43 3.28
CA ASN A 172 17.62 2.41 4.47
C ASN A 172 16.78 3.68 4.56
N TYR A 173 15.56 3.52 5.01
CA TYR A 173 14.68 4.62 5.36
C TYR A 173 13.87 4.29 6.60
N GLU A 174 13.80 5.26 7.52
CA GLU A 174 13.11 5.15 8.80
C GLU A 174 12.16 6.33 8.99
N MET A 175 10.96 6.08 9.52
CA MET A 175 10.01 7.14 9.81
C MET A 175 9.04 6.76 10.94
N ASN A 176 8.59 7.78 11.67
CA ASN A 176 7.37 7.70 12.45
C ASN A 176 6.19 8.11 11.55
N PHE A 177 5.26 7.21 11.38
CA PHE A 177 4.11 7.41 10.51
C PHE A 177 3.21 8.52 11.04
N SER A 178 2.82 9.40 10.13
CA SER A 178 1.67 10.27 10.23
C SER A 178 1.11 10.48 8.84
N ALA A 179 -0.16 10.89 8.74
CA ALA A 179 -0.74 11.20 7.43
C ALA A 179 0.08 12.25 6.68
N GLN A 180 0.59 13.29 7.38
CA GLN A 180 1.45 14.30 6.79
C GLN A 180 2.81 13.73 6.35
N ALA A 181 3.48 12.93 7.20
CA ALA A 181 4.76 12.31 6.86
C ALA A 181 4.59 11.37 5.65
N PHE A 182 3.53 10.56 5.62
CA PHE A 182 3.24 9.69 4.48
C PHE A 182 3.07 10.50 3.19
N VAL A 183 2.24 11.54 3.19
CA VAL A 183 1.99 12.36 2.00
C VAL A 183 3.27 13.04 1.49
N HIS A 184 4.07 13.63 2.38
CA HIS A 184 5.24 14.40 1.96
C HIS A 184 6.49 13.56 1.69
N GLN A 185 6.65 12.45 2.40
CA GLN A 185 7.91 11.70 2.40
C GLN A 185 7.83 10.37 1.64
N ILE A 186 6.63 9.78 1.50
CA ILE A 186 6.46 8.42 0.95
C ILE A 186 5.59 8.42 -0.30
N SER A 187 4.44 9.08 -0.30
CA SER A 187 3.38 8.88 -1.30
C SER A 187 3.82 9.09 -2.75
N ARG A 188 4.85 9.90 -2.98
CA ARG A 188 5.38 10.23 -4.33
C ARG A 188 6.47 9.28 -4.82
N ALA A 189 6.93 8.34 -4.00
CA ALA A 189 7.94 7.37 -4.39
C ALA A 189 7.37 6.39 -5.43
N ARG A 190 8.02 6.31 -6.60
CA ARG A 190 7.57 5.49 -7.73
C ARG A 190 8.07 4.07 -7.64
N THR A 191 7.29 3.14 -8.18
CA THR A 191 7.73 1.78 -8.46
C THR A 191 8.94 1.76 -9.38
N PHE A 192 9.70 0.68 -9.36
CA PHE A 192 10.94 0.58 -10.13
C PHE A 192 11.15 -0.84 -10.66
N GLY A 193 11.93 -0.94 -11.73
CA GLY A 193 12.34 -2.21 -12.31
C GLY A 193 13.71 -2.13 -12.97
N PHE A 194 14.33 -3.30 -13.15
CA PHE A 194 15.60 -3.40 -13.82
C PHE A 194 15.37 -3.81 -15.29
N MET A 195 16.03 -3.13 -16.23
CA MET A 195 15.86 -3.35 -17.67
C MET A 195 16.10 -4.82 -18.06
N LYS A 196 17.09 -5.46 -17.44
CA LYS A 196 17.41 -6.88 -17.67
C LYS A 196 16.23 -7.83 -17.37
N ASP A 197 15.31 -7.43 -16.48
CA ASP A 197 14.17 -8.25 -16.10
C ASP A 197 12.94 -7.92 -16.95
N ILE A 198 12.86 -6.72 -17.55
CA ILE A 198 11.69 -6.23 -18.29
C ILE A 198 11.40 -7.10 -19.52
N GLU A 199 12.40 -7.43 -20.31
CA GLU A 199 12.23 -8.28 -21.51
C GLU A 199 11.67 -9.66 -21.14
N TYR A 200 12.22 -10.25 -20.07
CA TYR A 200 11.70 -11.52 -19.55
C TYR A 200 10.25 -11.38 -19.06
N LEU A 201 9.95 -10.35 -18.28
CA LEU A 201 8.60 -10.10 -17.77
C LEU A 201 7.59 -9.90 -18.92
N GLN A 202 7.96 -9.14 -19.94
CA GLN A 202 7.11 -8.95 -21.11
C GLN A 202 6.87 -10.24 -21.89
N SER A 203 7.87 -11.11 -21.98
CA SER A 203 7.70 -12.45 -22.56
C SER A 203 6.72 -13.34 -21.79
N GLN A 204 6.54 -13.08 -20.49
CA GLN A 204 5.57 -13.74 -19.61
C GLN A 204 4.21 -13.00 -19.56
N GLY A 205 4.02 -11.96 -20.37
CA GLY A 205 2.79 -11.16 -20.37
C GLY A 205 2.64 -10.21 -19.18
N LEU A 206 3.76 -9.86 -18.53
CA LEU A 206 3.83 -8.92 -17.40
C LEU A 206 4.52 -7.61 -17.84
N ALA A 207 4.35 -6.55 -17.06
CA ALA A 207 4.91 -5.22 -17.30
C ALA A 207 4.58 -4.64 -18.71
N LEU A 208 3.45 -5.03 -19.29
CA LEU A 208 3.02 -4.60 -20.64
C LEU A 208 2.61 -3.12 -20.69
N GLY A 209 2.20 -2.55 -19.56
CA GLY A 209 1.83 -1.14 -19.41
C GLY A 209 2.93 -0.29 -18.77
N GLY A 210 4.11 -0.88 -18.50
CA GLY A 210 5.24 -0.17 -17.90
C GLY A 210 5.88 0.81 -18.88
N SER A 211 6.21 2.01 -18.38
CA SER A 211 6.92 3.06 -19.12
C SER A 211 7.75 3.91 -18.16
N LEU A 212 8.61 4.78 -18.70
CA LEU A 212 9.36 5.76 -17.89
C LEU A 212 8.44 6.80 -17.21
N ASP A 213 7.18 6.92 -17.63
CA ASP A 213 6.21 7.83 -17.00
C ASP A 213 5.62 7.22 -15.71
N ASN A 214 5.64 5.89 -15.55
CA ASN A 214 5.01 5.20 -14.42
C ASN A 214 5.93 4.25 -13.64
N ALA A 215 7.22 4.21 -13.97
CA ALA A 215 8.21 3.44 -13.24
C ALA A 215 9.61 4.07 -13.34
N ILE A 216 10.42 3.88 -12.31
CA ILE A 216 11.86 4.11 -12.39
C ILE A 216 12.46 2.88 -13.04
N VAL A 217 13.22 3.07 -14.12
CA VAL A 217 13.89 1.99 -14.83
C VAL A 217 15.41 2.14 -14.68
N LEU A 218 16.06 1.05 -14.24
CA LEU A 218 17.52 0.98 -14.11
C LEU A 218 18.07 0.03 -15.17
N ASP A 219 19.08 0.49 -15.95
CA ASP A 219 19.93 -0.40 -16.73
C ASP A 219 21.04 -0.98 -15.84
N ASP A 220 22.07 -1.59 -16.38
CA ASP A 220 23.15 -2.19 -15.59
C ASP A 220 24.03 -1.15 -14.85
N TYR A 221 23.88 0.15 -15.16
CA TYR A 221 24.79 1.20 -14.67
C TYR A 221 24.08 2.40 -14.06
N ARG A 222 22.90 2.77 -14.55
CA ARG A 222 22.23 4.04 -14.22
C ARG A 222 20.71 3.96 -14.24
N ILE A 223 20.10 5.01 -13.77
CA ILE A 223 18.65 5.27 -13.91
C ILE A 223 18.41 5.90 -15.28
N LEU A 224 17.40 5.39 -16.00
CA LEU A 224 17.08 5.80 -17.37
C LEU A 224 16.09 6.96 -17.46
N ASN A 225 15.35 7.24 -16.40
CA ASN A 225 14.40 8.35 -16.36
C ASN A 225 15.14 9.68 -16.47
N GLU A 226 14.86 10.49 -17.50
CA GLU A 226 15.55 11.76 -17.76
C GLU A 226 15.38 12.77 -16.63
N ASP A 227 14.20 12.81 -15.98
CA ASP A 227 13.91 13.67 -14.84
C ASP A 227 14.55 13.19 -13.52
N GLY A 228 15.25 12.03 -13.54
CA GLY A 228 15.89 11.43 -12.38
C GLY A 228 14.90 10.96 -11.31
N LEU A 229 15.37 10.99 -10.05
CA LEU A 229 14.63 10.58 -8.89
C LEU A 229 13.89 11.75 -8.23
N ARG A 230 12.69 11.47 -7.68
CA ARG A 230 11.91 12.43 -6.86
C ARG A 230 12.49 12.60 -5.45
N PHE A 231 13.16 11.55 -4.95
CA PHE A 231 13.91 11.52 -3.68
C PHE A 231 15.23 10.81 -3.91
N LYS A 232 16.30 11.25 -3.22
CA LYS A 232 17.60 10.59 -3.31
C LYS A 232 17.53 9.08 -3.02
N ASP A 233 16.65 8.70 -2.11
CA ASP A 233 16.39 7.37 -1.60
C ASP A 233 15.00 6.82 -2.04
N GLU A 234 14.56 7.19 -3.27
CA GLU A 234 13.21 6.90 -3.76
C GLU A 234 12.88 5.41 -3.77
N LEU A 235 13.85 4.53 -4.08
CA LEU A 235 13.62 3.10 -4.16
C LEU A 235 13.23 2.49 -2.82
N VAL A 236 13.92 2.83 -1.73
CA VAL A 236 13.58 2.32 -0.40
C VAL A 236 12.30 2.95 0.13
N ARG A 237 12.02 4.22 -0.19
CA ARG A 237 10.72 4.84 0.12
C ARG A 237 9.57 4.15 -0.58
N HIS A 238 9.77 3.73 -1.84
CA HIS A 238 8.75 2.97 -2.54
C HIS A 238 8.53 1.60 -1.89
N LYS A 239 9.57 0.88 -1.49
CA LYS A 239 9.42 -0.37 -0.74
C LYS A 239 8.69 -0.20 0.60
N MET A 240 8.88 0.95 1.26
CA MET A 240 8.10 1.30 2.44
C MET A 240 6.64 1.62 2.11
N LEU A 241 6.37 2.30 0.98
CA LEU A 241 5.01 2.52 0.46
C LEU A 241 4.29 1.19 0.24
N ASP A 242 4.95 0.25 -0.46
CA ASP A 242 4.44 -1.11 -0.68
C ASP A 242 4.08 -1.80 0.64
N ALA A 243 5.00 -1.75 1.62
CA ALA A 243 4.78 -2.38 2.92
C ALA A 243 3.57 -1.77 3.66
N ILE A 244 3.40 -0.44 3.63
CA ILE A 244 2.23 0.21 4.22
C ILE A 244 0.93 -0.29 3.57
N GLY A 245 0.90 -0.41 2.25
CA GLY A 245 -0.25 -0.90 1.51
C GLY A 245 -0.53 -2.39 1.72
N ASP A 246 0.52 -3.22 1.74
CA ASP A 246 0.41 -4.66 2.01
C ASP A 246 -0.13 -4.92 3.43
N LEU A 247 0.36 -4.18 4.42
CA LEU A 247 -0.09 -4.30 5.80
C LEU A 247 -1.53 -3.78 5.99
N TYR A 248 -1.97 -2.82 5.15
CA TYR A 248 -3.34 -2.32 5.20
C TYR A 248 -4.38 -3.33 4.69
N MET A 249 -3.95 -4.46 4.12
CA MET A 249 -4.83 -5.61 3.86
C MET A 249 -5.50 -6.17 5.12
N ALA A 250 -5.04 -5.80 6.31
CA ALA A 250 -5.76 -6.06 7.56
C ALA A 250 -7.06 -5.26 7.69
N GLY A 251 -7.27 -4.22 6.85
CA GLY A 251 -8.42 -3.31 6.90
C GLY A 251 -8.37 -2.28 8.03
N TYR A 252 -7.27 -2.19 8.77
CA TYR A 252 -7.10 -1.30 9.93
C TYR A 252 -5.71 -0.69 9.97
N ASN A 253 -5.59 0.53 10.50
CA ASN A 253 -4.28 1.10 10.82
C ASN A 253 -3.64 0.34 11.99
N ILE A 254 -2.30 0.23 11.96
CA ILE A 254 -1.51 -0.55 12.93
C ILE A 254 -0.83 0.40 13.91
N ILE A 255 -0.78 0.01 15.18
CA ILE A 255 0.03 0.62 16.23
C ILE A 255 1.10 -0.41 16.60
N GLY A 256 2.36 -0.13 16.23
CA GLY A 256 3.50 -1.02 16.39
C GLY A 256 4.75 -0.50 15.70
N ASP A 257 5.87 -1.16 15.92
CA ASP A 257 7.17 -0.92 15.25
C ASP A 257 7.37 -2.01 14.19
N PHE A 258 7.33 -1.62 12.93
CA PHE A 258 7.59 -2.49 11.77
C PHE A 258 9.01 -2.31 11.29
N LYS A 259 9.77 -3.41 11.22
CA LYS A 259 11.09 -3.42 10.61
C LYS A 259 11.20 -4.49 9.55
N ALA A 260 11.89 -4.17 8.45
CA ALA A 260 12.07 -5.10 7.35
C ALA A 260 13.44 -4.97 6.67
N TYR A 261 14.01 -6.10 6.33
CA TYR A 261 15.23 -6.21 5.54
C TYR A 261 14.96 -7.06 4.30
N LYS A 262 15.15 -6.47 3.11
CA LYS A 262 14.95 -7.12 1.81
C LYS A 262 13.53 -7.69 1.62
N SER A 263 12.54 -7.20 2.38
CA SER A 263 11.16 -7.68 2.30
C SER A 263 10.50 -7.28 0.98
N GLY A 264 9.46 -8.00 0.64
CA GLY A 264 8.56 -7.73 -0.48
C GLY A 264 7.15 -8.17 -0.11
N HIS A 265 6.21 -8.09 -1.06
CA HIS A 265 4.78 -8.35 -0.83
C HIS A 265 4.51 -9.68 -0.14
N GLY A 266 5.19 -10.76 -0.56
CA GLY A 266 5.04 -12.09 0.04
C GLY A 266 5.41 -12.14 1.52
N LEU A 267 6.53 -11.53 1.89
CA LEU A 267 7.01 -11.56 3.28
C LEU A 267 6.22 -10.57 4.16
N ASN A 268 5.81 -9.43 3.61
CA ASN A 268 4.90 -8.49 4.30
C ASN A 268 3.56 -9.18 4.61
N ASN A 269 2.98 -9.88 3.64
CA ASN A 269 1.73 -10.64 3.85
C ASN A 269 1.93 -11.79 4.84
N LYS A 270 3.04 -12.53 4.76
CA LYS A 270 3.38 -13.61 5.69
C LYS A 270 3.46 -13.09 7.12
N LEU A 271 4.10 -11.93 7.35
CA LEU A 271 4.16 -11.30 8.67
C LEU A 271 2.77 -10.91 9.17
N LEU A 272 1.97 -10.23 8.33
CA LEU A 272 0.62 -9.81 8.71
C LEU A 272 -0.25 -11.01 9.10
N ARG A 273 -0.21 -12.09 8.33
CA ARG A 273 -0.94 -13.33 8.64
C ARG A 273 -0.43 -13.99 9.91
N ALA A 274 0.88 -13.99 10.15
CA ALA A 274 1.47 -14.53 11.38
C ALA A 274 1.02 -13.77 12.63
N VAL A 275 0.96 -12.43 12.55
CA VAL A 275 0.41 -11.58 13.62
C VAL A 275 -1.05 -11.92 13.87
N LEU A 276 -1.89 -11.89 12.84
CA LEU A 276 -3.34 -12.07 13.00
C LEU A 276 -3.74 -13.50 13.45
N ALA A 277 -2.93 -14.51 13.12
CA ALA A 277 -3.13 -15.88 13.58
C ALA A 277 -2.77 -16.08 15.07
N ASN A 278 -1.90 -15.23 15.64
CA ASN A 278 -1.53 -15.28 17.05
C ASN A 278 -2.36 -14.26 17.85
N GLN A 279 -3.45 -14.72 18.49
CA GLN A 279 -4.36 -13.85 19.25
C GLN A 279 -3.70 -13.14 20.46
N GLU A 280 -2.56 -13.64 20.96
CA GLU A 280 -1.81 -13.00 22.03
C GLU A 280 -0.96 -11.81 21.51
N ALA A 281 -0.60 -11.84 20.23
CA ALA A 281 0.32 -10.88 19.63
C ALA A 281 -0.30 -9.51 19.33
N TRP A 282 -1.61 -9.40 19.36
CA TRP A 282 -2.30 -8.16 19.02
C TRP A 282 -3.66 -8.01 19.70
N GLU A 283 -4.22 -6.82 19.65
CA GLU A 283 -5.58 -6.52 20.09
C GLU A 283 -6.21 -5.41 19.26
N PHE A 284 -7.54 -5.35 19.21
CA PHE A 284 -8.23 -4.15 18.75
C PHE A 284 -8.30 -3.10 19.85
N VAL A 285 -7.98 -1.86 19.48
CA VAL A 285 -8.14 -0.69 20.36
C VAL A 285 -8.93 0.41 19.69
N THR A 286 -9.70 1.14 20.49
CA THR A 286 -10.39 2.38 20.12
C THR A 286 -9.99 3.47 21.11
N PHE A 287 -10.10 4.74 20.73
CA PHE A 287 -9.73 5.85 21.59
C PHE A 287 -10.89 6.81 21.76
N GLU A 288 -11.39 6.92 22.99
CA GLU A 288 -12.43 7.90 23.36
C GLU A 288 -11.84 9.31 23.44
N ASP A 289 -10.64 9.44 24.00
CA ASP A 289 -9.92 10.69 24.12
C ASP A 289 -8.84 10.80 23.03
N LYS A 290 -8.86 11.92 22.28
CA LYS A 290 -7.84 12.23 21.27
C LYS A 290 -6.42 12.34 21.85
N ALA A 291 -6.29 12.71 23.13
CA ALA A 291 -4.99 12.80 23.79
C ALA A 291 -4.30 11.46 24.00
N GLN A 292 -5.06 10.35 23.98
CA GLN A 292 -4.53 8.99 24.13
C GLN A 292 -4.12 8.36 22.81
N VAL A 293 -4.46 9.00 21.68
CA VAL A 293 -4.12 8.50 20.33
C VAL A 293 -2.67 8.78 20.05
N PRO A 294 -1.91 7.82 19.50
CA PRO A 294 -0.56 8.10 19.01
C PRO A 294 -0.56 9.30 18.03
N GLN A 295 0.41 10.20 18.18
CA GLN A 295 0.44 11.49 17.47
C GLN A 295 0.27 11.36 15.94
N GLY A 296 0.77 10.30 15.34
CA GLY A 296 0.67 10.03 13.91
C GLY A 296 -0.76 9.89 13.37
N TYR A 297 -1.74 9.61 14.23
CA TYR A 297 -3.14 9.35 13.86
C TYR A 297 -4.11 10.47 14.24
N VAL A 298 -3.64 11.52 14.91
CA VAL A 298 -4.51 12.60 15.45
C VAL A 298 -4.78 13.70 14.43
N ALA A 299 -3.78 14.07 13.62
CA ALA A 299 -3.87 15.23 12.75
C ALA A 299 -4.51 14.88 11.38
N PRO A 300 -5.50 15.65 10.92
CA PRO A 300 -5.91 15.60 9.52
C PRO A 300 -4.75 16.05 8.62
N VAL A 301 -4.68 15.49 7.41
CA VAL A 301 -3.72 15.96 6.41
C VAL A 301 -4.04 17.41 6.06
N GLN A 302 -3.18 18.33 6.45
CA GLN A 302 -3.15 19.66 5.86
C GLN A 302 -2.35 19.55 4.55
N VAL A 303 -3.05 19.21 3.46
CA VAL A 303 -2.45 19.34 2.14
C VAL A 303 -2.47 20.83 1.80
N LEU A 304 -1.33 21.46 1.91
CA LEU A 304 -1.10 22.72 1.21
C LEU A 304 -1.01 22.34 -0.29
N ILE A 305 -2.09 22.61 -0.99
CA ILE A 305 -2.19 22.53 -2.44
C ILE A 305 -1.31 23.60 -3.07
#